data_faafee8f4b1a151ff5b9a4c34a1256e4
#
_entry.id   faafee8f4b1a151ff5b9a4c34a1256e4
#
_cell.length_a   1.000
_cell.length_b   1.000
_cell.length_c   1.000
_cell.angle_alpha   90.00
_cell.angle_beta   90.00
_cell.angle_gamma   90.00
#
_symmetry.space_group_name_H-M   'P 1'
#
loop_
_entity.id
_entity.type
_entity.pdbx_description
1 polymer ?
#
loop_
_entity_poly.entity_id
_entity_poly.type
_entity_poly.pdbx_seq_one_letter_code
_entity_poly.pdbx_strand_id
1 'polypeptide(L)'
;MQAPAIKEDKSISHHDFIREIEIGLLSTYPNISPKFLYDPLGSHLFTAITLLPEYYPTATEKYIFTKYKKQITDAVGLGGTLIDLGAGNCQKAESFFSALKPSSYLAIDFSIEYLQEALIKLKGKYPHI
;
A
#
# COMPACT_ATOMS: atom_id res chain seq x y z
N MET A 1 -17.20 -17.11 -3.62
CA MET A 1 -16.04 -16.40 -3.04
C MET A 1 -16.50 -15.00 -2.71
N GLN A 2 -16.46 -14.58 -1.46
CA GLN A 2 -16.90 -13.25 -1.04
C GLN A 2 -15.84 -12.23 -1.48
N ALA A 3 -16.25 -11.12 -2.10
CA ALA A 3 -15.34 -10.03 -2.47
C ALA A 3 -14.71 -9.43 -1.19
N PRO A 4 -13.47 -8.86 -1.29
CA PRO A 4 -12.90 -8.14 -0.17
C PRO A 4 -13.83 -7.02 0.27
N ALA A 5 -13.97 -6.82 1.59
CA ALA A 5 -14.75 -5.72 2.12
C ALA A 5 -13.91 -4.43 1.99
N ILE A 6 -14.39 -3.48 1.20
CA ILE A 6 -13.71 -2.20 0.98
C ILE A 6 -14.51 -1.11 1.66
N LYS A 7 -13.81 -0.30 2.46
CA LYS A 7 -14.37 0.86 3.12
C LYS A 7 -13.59 2.10 2.66
N GLU A 8 -14.27 2.96 1.94
CA GLU A 8 -13.74 4.24 1.49
C GLU A 8 -14.05 5.31 2.53
N ASP A 9 -13.06 6.09 2.93
CA ASP A 9 -13.28 7.29 3.72
C ASP A 9 -13.62 8.46 2.79
N LYS A 10 -14.92 8.85 2.79
CA LYS A 10 -15.45 9.97 1.99
C LYS A 10 -15.50 11.29 2.77
N SER A 11 -14.75 11.40 3.86
CA SER A 11 -14.80 12.58 4.73
C SER A 11 -14.25 13.86 4.07
N ILE A 12 -13.40 13.74 3.04
CA ILE A 12 -12.81 14.87 2.33
C ILE A 12 -13.68 15.21 1.13
N SER A 13 -14.25 16.42 1.11
CA SER A 13 -15.03 16.89 -0.02
C SER A 13 -14.13 17.28 -1.19
N HIS A 14 -14.69 17.28 -2.43
CA HIS A 14 -13.97 17.78 -3.61
C HIS A 14 -13.50 19.23 -3.46
N HIS A 15 -14.26 20.05 -2.74
CA HIS A 15 -13.89 21.43 -2.43
C HIS A 15 -12.67 21.52 -1.51
N ASP A 16 -12.58 20.67 -0.47
CA ASP A 16 -11.43 20.62 0.43
C ASP A 16 -10.16 20.18 -0.31
N PHE A 17 -10.33 19.26 -1.25
CA PHE A 17 -9.27 18.78 -2.13
C PHE A 17 -8.66 19.90 -2.99
N ILE A 18 -9.50 20.67 -3.70
CA ILE A 18 -9.06 21.83 -4.50
C ILE A 18 -8.40 22.89 -3.61
N ARG A 19 -9.02 23.20 -2.47
CA ARG A 19 -8.49 24.19 -1.53
C ARG A 19 -7.11 23.83 -1.01
N GLU A 20 -6.84 22.56 -0.73
CA GLU A 20 -5.52 22.12 -0.29
C GLU A 20 -4.46 22.35 -1.38
N ILE A 21 -4.77 22.06 -2.65
CA ILE A 21 -3.88 22.32 -3.78
C ILE A 21 -3.61 23.82 -3.91
N GLU A 22 -4.65 24.66 -3.87
CA GLU A 22 -4.53 26.12 -3.94
C GLU A 22 -3.62 26.67 -2.83
N ILE A 23 -3.84 26.26 -1.58
CA ILE A 23 -3.01 26.67 -0.44
C ILE A 23 -1.55 26.30 -0.65
N GLY A 24 -1.29 25.08 -1.11
CA GLY A 24 0.07 24.60 -1.35
C GLY A 24 0.76 25.37 -2.47
N LEU A 25 0.10 25.55 -3.61
CA LEU A 25 0.68 26.24 -4.77
C LEU A 25 0.87 27.75 -4.56
N LEU A 26 -0.01 28.39 -3.77
CA LEU A 26 0.07 29.82 -3.47
C LEU A 26 0.91 30.15 -2.23
N SER A 27 1.52 29.14 -1.59
CA SER A 27 2.41 29.36 -0.45
C SER A 27 3.72 30.03 -0.86
N THR A 28 4.41 30.66 0.10
CA THR A 28 5.75 31.28 -0.12
C THR A 28 6.75 30.28 -0.72
N TYR A 29 6.64 29.01 -0.38
CA TYR A 29 7.37 27.90 -0.97
C TYR A 29 6.39 26.95 -1.63
N PRO A 30 6.07 27.13 -2.94
CA PRO A 30 5.07 26.33 -3.61
C PRO A 30 5.32 24.84 -3.48
N ASN A 31 4.29 24.12 -3.07
CA ASN A 31 4.35 22.67 -2.88
C ASN A 31 3.00 22.03 -3.20
N ILE A 32 3.03 20.72 -3.43
CA ILE A 32 1.84 19.91 -3.58
C ILE A 32 2.00 18.63 -2.76
N SER A 33 0.96 18.22 -2.05
CA SER A 33 0.99 16.98 -1.27
C SER A 33 1.22 15.77 -2.19
N PRO A 34 2.14 14.84 -1.86
CA PRO A 34 2.39 13.65 -2.66
C PRO A 34 1.15 12.78 -2.92
N LYS A 35 0.12 12.84 -2.06
CA LYS A 35 -1.12 12.08 -2.24
C LYS A 35 -1.82 12.36 -3.58
N PHE A 36 -1.65 13.57 -4.14
CA PHE A 36 -2.19 13.96 -5.44
C PHE A 36 -1.51 13.29 -6.64
N LEU A 37 -0.39 12.61 -6.41
CA LEU A 37 0.34 11.86 -7.43
C LEU A 37 -0.06 10.37 -7.47
N TYR A 38 -0.93 9.91 -6.56
CA TYR A 38 -1.34 8.52 -6.43
C TYR A 38 -2.75 8.26 -6.98
N ASP A 39 -3.09 8.91 -8.11
CA ASP A 39 -4.21 8.49 -8.95
C ASP A 39 -3.91 7.12 -9.60
N PRO A 40 -4.84 6.47 -10.31
CA PRO A 40 -4.59 5.18 -10.94
C PRO A 40 -3.35 5.18 -11.84
N LEU A 41 -3.17 6.21 -12.68
CA LEU A 41 -2.00 6.33 -13.56
C LEU A 41 -0.71 6.51 -12.75
N GLY A 42 -0.70 7.42 -11.79
CA GLY A 42 0.46 7.67 -10.93
C GLY A 42 0.89 6.43 -10.15
N SER A 43 -0.06 5.64 -9.65
CA SER A 43 0.20 4.39 -8.95
C SER A 43 0.86 3.34 -9.86
N HIS A 44 0.41 3.23 -11.11
CA HIS A 44 1.06 2.35 -12.10
C HIS A 44 2.46 2.85 -12.49
N LEU A 45 2.63 4.17 -12.67
CA LEU A 45 3.94 4.78 -12.95
C LEU A 45 4.90 4.57 -11.78
N PHE A 46 4.45 4.75 -10.54
CA PHE A 46 5.28 4.47 -9.38
C PHE A 46 5.71 3.00 -9.33
N THR A 47 4.81 2.08 -9.63
CA THR A 47 5.17 0.65 -9.74
C THR A 47 6.27 0.43 -10.77
N ALA A 48 6.20 1.08 -11.94
CA ALA A 48 7.26 1.00 -12.94
C ALA A 48 8.59 1.59 -12.42
N ILE A 49 8.55 2.71 -11.70
CA ILE A 49 9.73 3.32 -11.05
C ILE A 49 10.38 2.35 -10.07
N THR A 50 9.60 1.60 -9.29
CA THR A 50 10.15 0.63 -8.32
C THR A 50 10.93 -0.52 -8.96
N LEU A 51 10.81 -0.72 -10.27
CA LEU A 51 11.55 -1.73 -11.04
C LEU A 51 12.88 -1.20 -11.60
N LEU A 52 13.13 0.12 -11.53
CA LEU A 52 14.35 0.73 -12.02
C LEU A 52 15.52 0.45 -11.06
N PRO A 53 16.73 0.15 -11.57
CA PRO A 53 17.92 -0.03 -10.74
C PRO A 53 18.26 1.18 -9.89
N GLU A 54 17.97 2.39 -10.38
CA GLU A 54 18.22 3.68 -9.72
C GLU A 54 17.33 3.88 -8.50
N TYR A 55 16.15 3.25 -8.47
CA TYR A 55 15.24 3.29 -7.32
C TYR A 55 15.58 2.18 -6.32
N TYR A 56 16.77 2.31 -5.73
CA TYR A 56 17.31 1.32 -4.77
C TYR A 56 16.43 1.03 -3.54
N PRO A 57 15.52 1.91 -3.05
CA PRO A 57 14.74 1.64 -1.83
C PRO A 57 13.96 0.33 -1.89
N THR A 58 13.31 0.01 -3.02
CA THR A 58 12.56 -1.24 -3.20
C THR A 58 13.45 -2.46 -3.09
N ALA A 59 14.62 -2.44 -3.76
CA ALA A 59 15.57 -3.55 -3.72
C ALA A 59 16.14 -3.74 -2.30
N THR A 60 16.46 -2.64 -1.61
CA THR A 60 16.99 -2.65 -0.24
C THR A 60 15.94 -3.17 0.75
N GLU A 61 14.70 -2.69 0.67
CA GLU A 61 13.61 -3.17 1.53
C GLU A 61 13.39 -4.68 1.34
N LYS A 62 13.33 -5.15 0.09
CA LYS A 62 13.20 -6.57 -0.25
C LYS A 62 14.36 -7.40 0.32
N TYR A 63 15.57 -6.89 0.23
CA TYR A 63 16.75 -7.54 0.83
C TYR A 63 16.61 -7.66 2.35
N ILE A 64 16.26 -6.58 3.05
CA ILE A 64 16.08 -6.57 4.50
C ILE A 64 15.00 -7.57 4.91
N PHE A 65 13.83 -7.52 4.29
CA PHE A 65 12.74 -8.43 4.61
C PHE A 65 13.07 -9.90 4.32
N THR A 66 13.81 -10.17 3.27
CA THR A 66 14.24 -11.54 2.98
C THR A 66 15.27 -12.04 4.01
N LYS A 67 16.27 -11.20 4.29
CA LYS A 67 17.37 -11.56 5.21
C LYS A 67 16.91 -11.74 6.65
N TYR A 68 16.03 -10.87 7.12
CA TYR A 68 15.59 -10.84 8.52
C TYR A 68 14.19 -11.43 8.72
N LYS A 69 13.63 -12.09 7.71
CA LYS A 69 12.26 -12.62 7.73
C LYS A 69 11.96 -13.45 8.97
N LYS A 70 12.88 -14.37 9.30
CA LYS A 70 12.72 -15.23 10.47
C LYS A 70 12.71 -14.43 11.77
N GLN A 71 13.64 -13.48 11.94
CA GLN A 71 13.72 -12.66 13.15
C GLN A 71 12.46 -11.79 13.31
N ILE A 72 11.96 -11.21 12.22
CA ILE A 72 10.71 -10.43 12.21
C ILE A 72 9.54 -11.32 12.63
N THR A 73 9.43 -12.52 12.04
CA THR A 73 8.34 -13.45 12.33
C THR A 73 8.38 -13.93 13.80
N ASP A 74 9.57 -14.25 14.30
CA ASP A 74 9.74 -14.68 15.69
C ASP A 74 9.37 -13.58 16.70
N ALA A 75 9.66 -12.30 16.35
CA ALA A 75 9.36 -11.15 17.21
C ALA A 75 7.87 -10.78 17.20
N VAL A 76 7.21 -10.87 16.03
CA VAL A 76 5.81 -10.47 15.85
C VAL A 76 4.84 -11.56 16.30
N GLY A 77 5.20 -12.84 16.10
CA GLY A 77 4.33 -13.99 16.36
C GLY A 77 3.45 -14.37 15.15
N LEU A 78 2.59 -15.37 15.35
CA LEU A 78 1.76 -15.96 14.30
C LEU A 78 0.27 -15.64 14.49
N GLY A 79 -0.50 -15.66 13.40
CA GLY A 79 -1.96 -15.71 13.45
C GLY A 79 -2.66 -14.39 13.78
N GLY A 80 -1.93 -13.30 13.95
CA GLY A 80 -2.52 -11.97 14.20
C GLY A 80 -3.15 -11.33 12.96
N THR A 81 -3.69 -10.12 13.11
CA THR A 81 -4.09 -9.27 11.98
C THR A 81 -2.88 -8.53 11.45
N LEU A 82 -2.59 -8.68 10.16
CA LEU A 82 -1.55 -7.92 9.50
C LEU A 82 -2.14 -6.62 8.94
N ILE A 83 -1.64 -5.47 9.39
CA ILE A 83 -2.04 -4.13 8.91
C ILE A 83 -0.91 -3.58 8.05
N ASP A 84 -1.24 -3.17 6.83
CA ASP A 84 -0.30 -2.63 5.83
C ASP A 84 -0.70 -1.20 5.48
N LEU A 85 0.13 -0.24 5.90
CA LEU A 85 -0.07 1.18 5.66
C LEU A 85 0.69 1.57 4.39
N GLY A 86 -0.02 2.10 3.39
CA GLY A 86 0.52 2.32 2.05
C GLY A 86 0.73 0.99 1.33
N ALA A 87 -0.32 0.17 1.28
CA ALA A 87 -0.27 -1.21 0.82
C ALA A 87 0.08 -1.36 -0.68
N GLY A 88 -0.27 -0.36 -1.50
CA GLY A 88 -0.01 -0.36 -2.94
C GLY A 88 -0.53 -1.64 -3.61
N ASN A 89 0.39 -2.43 -4.19
CA ASN A 89 0.07 -3.70 -4.83
C ASN A 89 0.05 -4.90 -3.87
N CYS A 90 0.14 -4.69 -2.56
CA CYS A 90 0.13 -5.70 -1.49
C CYS A 90 1.29 -6.73 -1.52
N GLN A 91 2.22 -6.64 -2.46
CA GLN A 91 3.28 -7.66 -2.63
C GLN A 91 4.21 -7.78 -1.42
N LYS A 92 4.47 -6.66 -0.73
CA LYS A 92 5.29 -6.63 0.47
C LYS A 92 4.65 -7.47 1.58
N ALA A 93 3.40 -7.19 1.92
CA ALA A 93 2.66 -7.94 2.94
C ALA A 93 2.47 -9.41 2.53
N GLU A 94 2.12 -9.67 1.26
CA GLU A 94 1.99 -11.03 0.72
C GLU A 94 3.23 -11.88 0.99
N SER A 95 4.42 -11.29 0.87
CA SER A 95 5.69 -12.00 1.09
C SER A 95 5.82 -12.59 2.49
N PHE A 96 5.08 -12.07 3.47
CA PHE A 96 5.06 -12.53 4.86
C PHE A 96 3.94 -13.51 5.20
N PHE A 97 2.93 -13.68 4.34
CA PHE A 97 1.76 -14.51 4.65
C PHE A 97 2.10 -15.95 5.03
N SER A 98 3.03 -16.58 4.31
CA SER A 98 3.48 -17.94 4.60
C SER A 98 4.20 -18.05 5.96
N ALA A 99 4.89 -16.99 6.37
CA ALA A 99 5.67 -16.96 7.61
C ALA A 99 4.83 -16.57 8.82
N LEU A 100 4.03 -15.49 8.71
CA LEU A 100 3.20 -14.96 9.80
C LEU A 100 1.87 -15.70 9.94
N LYS A 101 1.36 -16.33 8.86
CA LYS A 101 0.05 -16.98 8.81
C LYS A 101 -1.07 -16.09 9.41
N PRO A 102 -1.23 -14.86 8.90
CA PRO A 102 -2.18 -13.93 9.50
C PRO A 102 -3.60 -14.49 9.41
N SER A 103 -4.40 -14.25 10.46
CA SER A 103 -5.83 -14.60 10.47
C SER A 103 -6.68 -13.64 9.64
N SER A 104 -6.15 -12.42 9.43
CA SER A 104 -6.76 -11.40 8.59
C SER A 104 -5.72 -10.40 8.10
N TYR A 105 -6.00 -9.76 6.98
CA TYR A 105 -5.16 -8.71 6.37
C TYR A 105 -5.98 -7.44 6.16
N LEU A 106 -5.46 -6.33 6.64
CA LEU A 106 -6.04 -5.00 6.48
C LEU A 106 -5.06 -4.14 5.68
N ALA A 107 -5.42 -3.84 4.45
CA ALA A 107 -4.65 -2.97 3.57
C ALA A 107 -5.25 -1.56 3.57
N ILE A 108 -4.39 -0.56 3.72
CA ILE A 108 -4.77 0.86 3.73
C ILE A 108 -3.94 1.57 2.69
N ASP A 109 -4.60 2.27 1.76
CA ASP A 109 -3.94 3.05 0.71
C ASP A 109 -4.83 4.21 0.24
N PHE A 110 -4.24 5.25 -0.35
CA PHE A 110 -4.95 6.35 -0.98
C PHE A 110 -5.53 5.96 -2.34
N SER A 111 -4.84 5.08 -3.09
CA SER A 111 -5.25 4.63 -4.42
C SER A 111 -6.22 3.46 -4.32
N ILE A 112 -7.50 3.76 -4.10
CA ILE A 112 -8.53 2.75 -3.84
C ILE A 112 -8.69 1.78 -5.01
N GLU A 113 -8.76 2.26 -6.25
CA GLU A 113 -8.94 1.41 -7.43
C GLU A 113 -7.75 0.46 -7.61
N TYR A 114 -6.53 0.99 -7.46
CA TYR A 114 -5.30 0.19 -7.53
C TYR A 114 -5.24 -0.87 -6.43
N LEU A 115 -5.62 -0.50 -5.20
CA LEU A 115 -5.71 -1.41 -4.07
C LEU A 115 -6.76 -2.49 -4.29
N GLN A 116 -7.92 -2.15 -4.85
CA GLN A 116 -9.00 -3.11 -5.17
C GLN A 116 -8.51 -4.20 -6.12
N GLU A 117 -7.81 -3.83 -7.19
CA GLU A 117 -7.23 -4.79 -8.13
C GLU A 117 -6.24 -5.74 -7.45
N ALA A 118 -5.37 -5.20 -6.58
CA ALA A 118 -4.41 -5.99 -5.82
C ALA A 118 -5.10 -6.97 -4.86
N LEU A 119 -6.11 -6.51 -4.12
CA LEU A 119 -6.87 -7.33 -3.17
C LEU A 119 -7.67 -8.45 -3.85
N ILE A 120 -8.25 -8.21 -5.02
CA ILE A 120 -8.94 -9.26 -5.79
C ILE A 120 -7.97 -10.38 -6.16
N LYS A 121 -6.77 -10.03 -6.66
CA LYS A 121 -5.72 -11.00 -6.99
C LYS A 121 -5.24 -11.76 -5.75
N LEU A 122 -5.05 -11.03 -4.64
CA LEU A 122 -4.59 -11.60 -3.38
C LEU A 122 -5.62 -12.58 -2.79
N LYS A 123 -6.90 -12.20 -2.79
CA LYS A 123 -8.00 -13.06 -2.31
C LYS A 123 -8.13 -14.35 -3.12
N GLY A 124 -7.82 -14.32 -4.42
CA GLY A 124 -7.75 -15.52 -5.25
C GLY A 124 -6.69 -16.52 -4.81
N LYS A 125 -5.54 -16.01 -4.31
CA LYS A 125 -4.43 -16.85 -3.81
C LYS A 125 -4.63 -17.29 -2.35
N TYR A 126 -5.25 -16.44 -1.52
CA TYR A 126 -5.41 -16.64 -0.08
C TYR A 126 -6.87 -16.48 0.35
N PRO A 127 -7.76 -17.41 -0.04
CA PRO A 127 -9.20 -17.26 0.20
C PRO A 127 -9.60 -17.28 1.68
N HIS A 128 -8.71 -17.73 2.55
CA HIS A 128 -8.92 -17.87 4.00
C HIS A 128 -8.42 -16.67 4.83
N ILE A 129 -7.76 -15.69 4.21
CA ILE A 129 -7.27 -14.45 4.85
C ILE A 129 -8.23 -13.29 4.58
#